data_9b6de6bb9389c0d1199b1246951fdf97
#
_entry.id   9b6de6bb9389c0d1199b1246951fdf97
#
_cell.length_a   1.000
_cell.length_b   1.000
_cell.length_c   1.000
_cell.angle_alpha   90.00
_cell.angle_beta   90.00
_cell.angle_gamma   90.00
#
_symmetry.space_group_name_H-M   'P 1'
#
loop_
_entity.id
_entity.type
_entity.pdbx_description
1 polymer ?
#
loop_
_entity_poly.entity_id
_entity_poly.type
_entity_poly.pdbx_seq_one_letter_code
_entity_poly.pdbx_strand_id
1 'polypeptide(L)'
;MLPFQRSLSDLPLIRGFSEEARPGKRLSHRDIEFALRVIALIENMANVNQYIQLDEINLTHGDYIELTLKRGAEVRLPRFSLKPNLNKLATVIKIAEGQGRRVKWVDLTVDSVKVPVRYF
;
A
#
# COMPACT_ATOMS: atom_id res chain seq x y z
N MET A 1 -2.22 -24.62 14.48
CA MET A 1 -1.77 -24.09 13.19
C MET A 1 -2.49 -22.78 12.90
N LEU A 2 -1.75 -21.78 12.55
CA LEU A 2 -2.36 -20.53 12.16
C LEU A 2 -3.08 -20.71 10.82
N PRO A 3 -4.26 -20.10 10.66
CA PRO A 3 -4.97 -20.18 9.39
C PRO A 3 -4.19 -19.54 8.23
N PHE A 4 -3.19 -18.73 8.56
CA PHE A 4 -2.32 -18.15 7.56
C PHE A 4 -0.89 -18.50 7.88
N GLN A 5 -0.28 -19.30 7.03
CA GLN A 5 1.15 -19.40 7.03
C GLN A 5 1.65 -18.73 5.77
N ARG A 6 2.16 -17.54 5.93
CA ARG A 6 2.86 -16.88 4.84
C ARG A 6 4.27 -17.39 4.81
N SER A 7 4.73 -17.72 3.63
CA SER A 7 6.16 -17.90 3.44
C SER A 7 6.83 -16.54 3.58
N LEU A 8 8.11 -16.52 3.94
CA LEU A 8 8.85 -15.27 4.07
C LEU A 8 8.86 -14.48 2.76
N SER A 9 8.76 -15.16 1.62
CA SER A 9 8.72 -14.51 0.31
C SER A 9 7.42 -13.75 0.05
N ASP A 10 6.36 -14.02 0.82
CA ASP A 10 5.07 -13.36 0.65
C ASP A 10 4.92 -12.14 1.54
N LEU A 11 5.88 -11.90 2.45
CA LEU A 11 5.84 -10.74 3.31
C LEU A 11 6.22 -9.48 2.54
N PRO A 12 5.48 -8.38 2.72
CA PRO A 12 5.86 -7.14 2.08
C PRO A 12 7.16 -6.59 2.65
N LEU A 13 7.95 -5.98 1.79
CA LEU A 13 9.16 -5.28 2.19
C LEU A 13 8.78 -3.91 2.72
N ILE A 14 9.29 -3.56 3.90
CA ILE A 14 9.06 -2.25 4.50
C ILE A 14 10.32 -1.42 4.33
N ARG A 15 10.20 -0.29 3.63
CA ARG A 15 11.25 0.70 3.50
C ARG A 15 10.86 1.95 4.26
N GLY A 16 11.71 2.38 5.17
CA GLY A 16 11.45 3.57 5.97
C GLY A 16 12.67 4.43 6.15
N PHE A 17 13.73 4.16 5.39
CA PHE A 17 14.96 4.92 5.51
C PHE A 17 14.96 6.05 4.51
N SER A 18 15.23 7.24 4.98
CA SER A 18 15.78 8.23 4.08
C SER A 18 17.19 7.75 3.68
N GLU A 19 17.64 8.11 2.51
CA GLU A 19 19.01 7.82 2.09
C GLU A 19 20.04 8.42 3.05
N GLU A 20 19.59 9.32 3.88
CA GLU A 20 20.39 9.96 4.92
C GLU A 20 20.42 9.18 6.22
N ALA A 21 19.95 7.93 6.22
CA ALA A 21 20.01 7.13 7.43
C ALA A 21 21.46 6.97 7.86
N ARG A 22 21.77 7.57 8.99
CA ARG A 22 23.11 7.50 9.57
C ARG A 22 23.33 6.12 10.17
N PRO A 23 24.59 5.68 10.26
CA PRO A 23 24.89 4.44 10.95
C PRO A 23 24.22 4.42 12.33
N GLY A 24 23.52 3.33 12.65
CA GLY A 24 22.81 3.18 13.91
C GLY A 24 21.40 3.75 13.93
N LYS A 25 21.01 4.51 12.90
CA LYS A 25 19.64 5.02 12.81
C LYS A 25 18.74 3.91 12.31
N ARG A 26 17.67 3.67 13.03
CA ARG A 26 16.67 2.65 12.68
C ARG A 26 15.37 3.30 12.29
N LEU A 27 14.51 2.54 11.63
CA LEU A 27 13.12 2.91 11.50
C LEU A 27 12.56 3.23 12.88
N SER A 28 11.84 4.34 12.99
CA SER A 28 11.21 4.66 14.24
C SER A 28 10.16 3.59 14.57
N HIS A 29 9.92 3.40 15.84
CA HIS A 29 8.89 2.48 16.30
C HIS A 29 7.52 2.84 15.72
N ARG A 30 7.24 4.14 15.58
CA ARG A 30 6.00 4.64 14.98
C ARG A 30 5.87 4.24 13.52
N ASP A 31 6.95 4.29 12.77
CA ASP A 31 6.92 3.92 11.35
C ASP A 31 6.65 2.44 11.18
N ILE A 32 7.26 1.63 12.01
CA ILE A 32 7.03 0.18 11.99
C ILE A 32 5.58 -0.12 12.36
N GLU A 33 5.06 0.49 13.43
CA GLU A 33 3.67 0.32 13.84
C GLU A 33 2.71 0.75 12.76
N PHE A 34 3.00 1.85 12.08
CA PHE A 34 2.16 2.35 11.01
C PHE A 34 2.13 1.37 9.84
N ALA A 35 3.29 0.87 9.42
CA ALA A 35 3.37 -0.12 8.35
C ALA A 35 2.59 -1.38 8.71
N LEU A 36 2.74 -1.88 9.93
CA LEU A 36 2.01 -3.05 10.39
C LEU A 36 0.50 -2.82 10.41
N ARG A 37 0.07 -1.62 10.76
CA ARG A 37 -1.35 -1.25 10.71
C ARG A 37 -1.88 -1.29 9.29
N VAL A 38 -1.14 -0.75 8.33
CA VAL A 38 -1.54 -0.79 6.91
C VAL A 38 -1.69 -2.23 6.44
N ILE A 39 -0.71 -3.06 6.74
CA ILE A 39 -0.73 -4.48 6.37
C ILE A 39 -1.95 -5.17 6.99
N ALA A 40 -2.18 -4.95 8.28
CA ALA A 40 -3.30 -5.57 8.99
C ALA A 40 -4.65 -5.12 8.42
N LEU A 41 -4.80 -3.84 8.08
CA LEU A 41 -6.02 -3.34 7.48
C LEU A 41 -6.29 -4.02 6.14
N ILE A 42 -5.27 -4.14 5.30
CA ILE A 42 -5.42 -4.79 4.00
C ILE A 42 -5.83 -6.26 4.18
N GLU A 43 -5.17 -6.96 5.09
CA GLU A 43 -5.45 -8.38 5.32
C GLU A 43 -6.84 -8.63 5.92
N ASN A 44 -7.34 -7.72 6.74
CA ASN A 44 -8.60 -7.89 7.45
C ASN A 44 -9.81 -7.34 6.71
N MET A 45 -9.62 -6.64 5.61
CA MET A 45 -10.70 -6.12 4.79
C MET A 45 -10.89 -7.03 3.58
N ALA A 46 -11.92 -7.89 3.63
CA ALA A 46 -12.13 -8.91 2.61
C ALA A 46 -12.26 -8.34 1.19
N ASN A 47 -12.95 -7.21 1.05
CA ASN A 47 -13.11 -6.54 -0.23
C ASN A 47 -11.83 -5.85 -0.72
N VAL A 48 -10.87 -5.65 0.17
CA VAL A 48 -9.59 -5.01 -0.16
C VAL A 48 -8.56 -6.06 -0.50
N ASN A 49 -8.43 -7.11 0.33
CA ASN A 49 -7.38 -8.08 0.14
C ASN A 49 -7.51 -8.91 -1.15
N GLN A 50 -8.69 -8.94 -1.74
CA GLN A 50 -8.88 -9.58 -3.05
C GLN A 50 -8.13 -8.85 -4.16
N TYR A 51 -7.99 -7.55 -4.04
CA TYR A 51 -7.44 -6.69 -5.11
C TYR A 51 -6.09 -6.11 -4.78
N ILE A 52 -5.74 -6.06 -3.50
CA ILE A 52 -4.51 -5.42 -3.04
C ILE A 52 -3.60 -6.45 -2.41
N GLN A 53 -2.52 -6.78 -3.10
CA GLN A 53 -1.47 -7.65 -2.59
C GLN A 53 -0.18 -6.84 -2.57
N LEU A 54 0.30 -6.55 -1.37
CA LEU A 54 1.47 -5.71 -1.17
C LEU A 54 2.76 -6.44 -1.45
N ASP A 55 3.63 -5.77 -2.18
CA ASP A 55 5.01 -6.18 -2.36
C ASP A 55 5.94 -5.31 -1.52
N GLU A 56 5.65 -4.02 -1.44
CA GLU A 56 6.51 -3.08 -0.71
C GLU A 56 5.69 -1.93 -0.14
N ILE A 57 6.09 -1.46 1.05
CA ILE A 57 5.61 -0.22 1.65
C ILE A 57 6.82 0.68 1.85
N ASN A 58 6.77 1.88 1.26
CA ASN A 58 7.83 2.87 1.39
C ASN A 58 7.36 4.02 2.28
N LEU A 59 8.03 4.20 3.40
CA LEU A 59 7.70 5.18 4.43
C LEU A 59 8.66 6.38 4.43
N THR A 60 9.47 6.53 3.40
CA THR A 60 10.48 7.62 3.36
C THR A 60 9.88 9.00 3.26
N HIS A 61 8.65 9.12 2.79
CA HIS A 61 7.96 10.40 2.67
C HIS A 61 7.19 10.72 3.94
N GLY A 62 7.25 11.96 4.41
CA GLY A 62 6.63 12.37 5.67
C GLY A 62 5.12 12.50 5.61
N ASP A 63 4.58 12.86 4.46
CA ASP A 63 3.17 13.22 4.28
C ASP A 63 2.33 12.13 3.60
N TYR A 64 2.97 11.16 2.95
CA TYR A 64 2.28 10.04 2.32
C TYR A 64 3.15 8.79 2.36
N ILE A 65 2.54 7.66 2.04
CA ILE A 65 3.26 6.40 1.86
C ILE A 65 3.12 5.95 0.41
N GLU A 66 4.08 5.17 -0.05
CA GLU A 66 4.00 4.53 -1.37
C GLU A 66 3.85 3.04 -1.18
N LEU A 67 2.86 2.48 -1.85
CA LEU A 67 2.65 1.04 -1.89
C LEU A 67 3.03 0.54 -3.27
N THR A 68 3.79 -0.55 -3.31
CA THR A 68 4.03 -1.28 -4.55
C THR A 68 3.28 -2.60 -4.46
N LEU A 69 2.42 -2.86 -5.41
CA LEU A 69 1.60 -4.06 -5.44
C LEU A 69 2.29 -5.16 -6.26
N LYS A 70 1.96 -6.40 -5.97
CA LYS A 70 2.61 -7.54 -6.65
C LYS A 70 2.43 -7.55 -8.16
N ARG A 71 1.37 -6.91 -8.66
CA ARG A 71 1.13 -6.79 -10.09
C ARG A 71 1.81 -5.59 -10.73
N GLY A 72 2.64 -4.89 -9.99
CA GLY A 72 3.42 -3.77 -10.50
C GLY A 72 2.77 -2.39 -10.34
N ALA A 73 1.56 -2.33 -9.79
CA ALA A 73 0.92 -1.05 -9.56
C ALA A 73 1.62 -0.29 -8.44
N GLU A 74 1.80 1.01 -8.62
CA GLU A 74 2.33 1.90 -7.61
C GLU A 74 1.21 2.80 -7.10
N VAL A 75 1.13 2.97 -5.79
CA VAL A 75 0.04 3.71 -5.14
C VAL A 75 0.62 4.72 -4.17
N ARG A 76 0.14 5.95 -4.23
CA ARG A 76 0.39 6.95 -3.19
C ARG A 76 -0.83 7.00 -2.29
N LEU A 77 -0.60 6.81 -1.00
CA LEU A 77 -1.64 6.75 0.00
C LEU A 77 -1.35 7.78 1.09
N PRO A 78 -2.32 8.62 1.47
CA PRO A 78 -2.09 9.54 2.58
C PRO A 78 -1.96 8.77 3.88
N ARG A 79 -1.30 9.36 4.87
CA ARG A 79 -1.08 8.71 6.16
C ARG A 79 -2.30 8.73 7.07
N PHE A 80 -3.41 9.24 6.60
CA PHE A 80 -4.67 9.31 7.34
C PHE A 80 -5.81 8.74 6.49
N SER A 81 -6.94 8.48 7.14
CA SER A 81 -8.12 7.92 6.46
C SER A 81 -7.79 6.65 5.67
N LEU A 82 -7.06 5.73 6.31
CA LEU A 82 -6.55 4.54 5.64
C LEU A 82 -7.67 3.66 5.11
N LYS A 83 -8.70 3.38 5.91
CA LYS A 83 -9.79 2.51 5.47
C LYS A 83 -10.53 3.04 4.25
N PRO A 84 -11.01 4.31 4.24
CA PRO A 84 -11.69 4.84 3.07
C PRO A 84 -10.80 4.85 1.82
N ASN A 85 -9.53 5.18 1.98
CA ASN A 85 -8.61 5.23 0.85
C ASN A 85 -8.28 3.85 0.30
N LEU A 86 -8.13 2.86 1.18
CA LEU A 86 -7.93 1.48 0.75
C LEU A 86 -9.16 0.94 0.03
N ASN A 87 -10.36 1.30 0.49
CA ASN A 87 -11.59 0.94 -0.21
C ASN A 87 -11.66 1.59 -1.59
N LYS A 88 -11.26 2.84 -1.72
CA LYS A 88 -11.18 3.52 -3.02
C LYS A 88 -10.21 2.80 -3.94
N LEU A 89 -9.05 2.44 -3.44
CA LEU A 89 -8.04 1.72 -4.22
C LEU A 89 -8.59 0.38 -4.72
N ALA A 90 -9.22 -0.39 -3.85
CA ALA A 90 -9.81 -1.66 -4.22
C ALA A 90 -10.87 -1.49 -5.30
N THR A 91 -11.71 -0.44 -5.19
CA THR A 91 -12.73 -0.12 -6.18
C THR A 91 -12.10 0.22 -7.53
N VAL A 92 -11.06 1.05 -7.54
CA VAL A 92 -10.35 1.42 -8.76
C VAL A 92 -9.81 0.16 -9.46
N ILE A 93 -9.15 -0.71 -8.71
CA ILE A 93 -8.58 -1.94 -9.27
C ILE A 93 -9.68 -2.86 -9.78
N LYS A 94 -10.77 -3.02 -9.02
CA LYS A 94 -11.91 -3.85 -9.41
C LYS A 94 -12.51 -3.38 -10.74
N ILE A 95 -12.73 -2.08 -10.87
CA ILE A 95 -13.28 -1.50 -12.09
C ILE A 95 -12.34 -1.71 -13.27
N ALA A 96 -11.04 -1.47 -13.06
CA ALA A 96 -10.04 -1.66 -14.11
C ALA A 96 -10.00 -3.12 -14.57
N GLU A 97 -9.98 -4.07 -13.65
CA GLU A 97 -9.99 -5.50 -13.99
C GLU A 97 -11.25 -5.89 -14.76
N GLY A 98 -12.42 -5.34 -14.37
CA GLY A 98 -13.67 -5.56 -15.08
C GLY A 98 -13.65 -5.03 -16.52
N GLN A 99 -12.78 -4.08 -16.81
CA GLN A 99 -12.59 -3.52 -18.16
C GLN A 99 -11.39 -4.15 -18.90
N GLY A 100 -10.75 -5.15 -18.31
CA GLY A 100 -9.58 -5.78 -18.88
C GLY A 100 -8.33 -4.89 -18.85
N ARG A 101 -8.28 -3.92 -17.94
CA ARG A 101 -7.16 -2.96 -17.83
C ARG A 101 -6.34 -3.25 -16.58
N ARG A 102 -5.06 -2.97 -16.65
CA ARG A 102 -4.16 -3.11 -15.51
C ARG A 102 -3.74 -1.73 -15.01
N VAL A 103 -3.92 -1.51 -13.72
CA VAL A 103 -3.52 -0.27 -13.07
C VAL A 103 -2.00 -0.23 -12.96
N LYS A 104 -1.41 0.89 -13.38
CA LYS A 104 0.02 1.14 -13.27
C LYS A 104 0.34 2.06 -12.09
N TRP A 105 -0.48 3.05 -11.87
CA TRP A 105 -0.24 4.07 -10.85
C TRP A 105 -1.55 4.70 -10.40
N VAL A 106 -1.68 4.94 -9.10
CA VAL A 106 -2.84 5.60 -8.50
C VAL A 106 -2.35 6.58 -7.45
N ASP A 107 -2.91 7.79 -7.45
CA ASP A 107 -2.62 8.79 -6.42
C ASP A 107 -3.88 9.09 -5.61
N LEU A 108 -3.89 8.63 -4.35
CA LEU A 108 -4.99 8.85 -3.42
C LEU A 108 -4.73 10.01 -2.48
N THR A 109 -3.62 10.73 -2.66
CA THR A 109 -3.30 11.92 -1.84
C THR A 109 -4.03 13.16 -2.34
N VAL A 110 -4.58 13.11 -3.54
CA VAL A 110 -5.31 14.23 -4.12
C VAL A 110 -6.71 14.28 -3.52
N ASP A 111 -7.04 15.42 -2.92
CA ASP A 111 -8.38 15.64 -2.37
C ASP A 111 -9.33 16.05 -3.51
N SER A 112 -9.75 15.07 -4.26
CA SER A 112 -10.59 15.26 -5.43
C SER A 112 -11.55 14.10 -5.58
N VAL A 113 -12.71 14.37 -6.19
CA VAL A 113 -13.68 13.34 -6.55
C VAL A 113 -13.09 12.41 -7.61
N LYS A 114 -12.20 12.92 -8.44
CA LYS A 114 -11.54 12.12 -9.47
C LYS A 114 -10.16 11.72 -8.98
N VAL A 115 -9.94 10.44 -8.88
CA VAL A 115 -8.66 9.87 -8.49
C VAL A 115 -7.78 9.75 -9.74
N PRO A 116 -6.56 10.35 -9.74
CA PRO A 116 -5.63 10.15 -10.85
C PRO A 116 -5.20 8.69 -10.95
N VAL A 117 -5.41 8.09 -12.11
CA VAL A 117 -5.06 6.70 -12.38
C VAL A 117 -4.36 6.61 -13.72
N ARG A 118 -3.29 5.81 -13.78
CA ARG A 118 -2.62 5.46 -15.02
C ARG A 118 -2.70 3.96 -15.23
N TYR A 119 -2.81 3.56 -16.46
CA TYR A 119 -2.90 2.15 -16.86
C TYR A 119 -1.68 1.74 -17.68
N PHE A 120 -1.39 0.48 -17.65
CA PHE A 120 -0.39 -0.09 -18.54
C PHE A 120 -0.85 -0.07 -20.01
#